data_cb354ba5daaef0ee5a394a7573dbeec9
#
_entry.id   cb354ba5daaef0ee5a394a7573dbeec9
#
_cell.length_a   1.000
_cell.length_b   1.000
_cell.length_c   1.000
_cell.angle_alpha   90.00
_cell.angle_beta   90.00
_cell.angle_gamma   90.00
#
_symmetry.space_group_name_H-M   'P 1'
#
loop_
_entity.id
_entity.type
_entity.pdbx_description
1 polymer ?
#
loop_
_entity_poly.entity_id
_entity_poly.type
_entity_poly.pdbx_seq_one_letter_code
_entity_poly.pdbx_strand_id
1 'polypeptide(L)'
;TRGDGGQNLIGPEIRELLGVIRTQELLGARRIDGGKQMFTRANDFGYSKHPDETLEIWQREEVLGDVVWAIRKWQPDVIINRFDHESAGRTHGHHTSSAILSFEAFDLAGDPEAYPEQLDYLDPWQPRRLFFNTSWWFYGSQEAFAKADKTNLMSVDIGVYYPMRGKSNNEIAAEARSMHKCQGFGATLQRGTQQEYLKLLKGDMPEQKENLFQGINTTWSRVKGGEAVGAILEQALENFTFEQPYKVVPYLLDARKAMDGVEEGYWKRVKSKELDELILACMGIYVEATAENYSATPGEMIELTMEAINRSPVNARLKSVTYEPVMTDTTLALELENNQQYEFYKKLELPNDMSYTNPYWLNEEGSLGMYKVEDQQLRGLPETPRALQVAFHLEIKGVPMTVIRDVVYKETKPSQGETYRPFEVTPPVFANIAEKVYVFADEKPQEVAVRVRAGKDEVKGQLSLSLPEGWRAEPAKAAFEIAVKSGEQVVTFM
;
A
#
# COMPACT_ATOMS: atom_id res chain seq x y z
N THR A 1 -12.09 4.50 -2.23
CA THR A 1 -11.93 5.61 -1.27
C THR A 1 -11.03 5.21 -0.12
N ARG A 2 -10.52 6.18 0.65
CA ARG A 2 -9.76 5.98 1.90
C ARG A 2 -10.65 6.00 3.14
N GLY A 3 -11.94 6.29 2.98
CA GLY A 3 -12.94 6.21 4.05
C GLY A 3 -13.01 7.43 4.97
N ASP A 4 -12.65 8.60 4.46
CA ASP A 4 -12.56 9.88 5.20
C ASP A 4 -13.89 10.33 5.79
N GLY A 5 -15.01 10.09 5.09
CA GLY A 5 -16.35 10.50 5.49
C GLY A 5 -17.04 9.60 6.51
N GLY A 6 -16.36 8.55 6.96
CA GLY A 6 -16.94 7.58 7.89
C GLY A 6 -16.85 7.99 9.36
N GLN A 7 -17.29 7.08 10.22
CA GLN A 7 -17.21 7.22 11.68
C GLN A 7 -15.85 6.73 12.21
N ASN A 8 -15.42 7.26 13.36
CA ASN A 8 -14.26 6.79 14.11
C ASN A 8 -14.67 6.40 15.52
N LEU A 9 -14.67 5.09 15.82
CA LEU A 9 -15.06 4.57 17.14
C LEU A 9 -13.91 4.55 18.16
N ILE A 10 -12.68 4.83 17.74
CA ILE A 10 -11.49 4.70 18.59
C ILE A 10 -10.72 6.01 18.79
N GLY A 11 -11.17 7.10 18.19
CA GLY A 11 -10.52 8.41 18.32
C GLY A 11 -11.37 9.56 17.79
N PRO A 12 -10.90 10.81 17.96
CA PRO A 12 -11.61 12.02 17.54
C PRO A 12 -11.31 12.42 16.07
N GLU A 13 -10.40 11.71 15.39
CA GLU A 13 -9.95 12.05 14.04
C GLU A 13 -11.08 11.83 13.04
N ILE A 14 -11.29 12.82 12.18
CA ILE A 14 -12.29 12.82 11.11
C ILE A 14 -11.67 13.32 9.81
N ARG A 15 -12.37 13.16 8.69
CA ARG A 15 -11.96 13.59 7.34
C ARG A 15 -10.59 12.99 6.96
N GLU A 16 -9.68 13.80 6.42
CA GLU A 16 -8.36 13.41 5.95
C GLU A 16 -7.53 12.64 7.01
N LEU A 17 -7.63 13.00 8.28
CA LEU A 17 -6.94 12.29 9.37
C LEU A 17 -7.52 10.88 9.57
N LEU A 18 -8.83 10.74 9.46
CA LEU A 18 -9.46 9.41 9.49
C LEU A 18 -9.07 8.58 8.27
N GLY A 19 -8.98 9.19 7.09
CA GLY A 19 -8.51 8.53 5.87
C GLY A 19 -7.09 7.96 6.02
N VAL A 20 -6.19 8.68 6.70
CA VAL A 20 -4.84 8.19 7.02
C VAL A 20 -4.92 6.98 7.95
N ILE A 21 -5.71 7.05 9.04
CA ILE A 21 -5.89 5.94 10.00
C ILE A 21 -6.44 4.71 9.27
N ARG A 22 -7.50 4.86 8.49
CA ARG A 22 -8.14 3.76 7.75
C ARG A 22 -7.24 3.16 6.69
N THR A 23 -6.39 3.96 6.07
CA THR A 23 -5.34 3.45 5.17
C THR A 23 -4.42 2.49 5.92
N GLN A 24 -3.96 2.84 7.12
CA GLN A 24 -3.09 1.98 7.93
C GLN A 24 -3.81 0.73 8.45
N GLU A 25 -5.08 0.84 8.83
CA GLU A 25 -5.90 -0.32 9.20
C GLU A 25 -6.05 -1.30 8.02
N LEU A 26 -6.29 -0.78 6.82
CA LEU A 26 -6.41 -1.59 5.61
C LEU A 26 -5.09 -2.26 5.22
N LEU A 27 -3.97 -1.56 5.35
CA LEU A 27 -2.64 -2.15 5.17
C LEU A 27 -2.34 -3.21 6.25
N GLY A 28 -2.81 -2.99 7.47
CA GLY A 28 -2.81 -4.01 8.53
C GLY A 28 -3.58 -5.27 8.12
N ALA A 29 -4.76 -5.12 7.51
CA ALA A 29 -5.54 -6.23 6.97
C ALA A 29 -4.78 -6.95 5.84
N ARG A 30 -4.15 -6.20 4.93
CA ARG A 30 -3.34 -6.78 3.82
C ARG A 30 -2.15 -7.59 4.31
N ARG A 31 -1.52 -7.21 5.42
CA ARG A 31 -0.45 -8.03 6.04
C ARG A 31 -0.95 -9.38 6.54
N ILE A 32 -2.22 -9.50 6.89
CA ILE A 32 -2.82 -10.76 7.35
C ILE A 32 -3.23 -11.62 6.15
N ASP A 33 -3.95 -11.06 5.18
CA ASP A 33 -4.50 -11.81 4.04
C ASP A 33 -3.54 -11.94 2.84
N GLY A 34 -2.44 -11.18 2.83
CA GLY A 34 -1.42 -11.20 1.76
C GLY A 34 -1.85 -10.43 0.50
N GLY A 35 -2.97 -9.73 0.54
CA GLY A 35 -3.44 -8.91 -0.57
C GLY A 35 -2.60 -7.65 -0.76
N LYS A 36 -2.69 -7.06 -1.95
CA LYS A 36 -2.14 -5.74 -2.26
C LYS A 36 -3.27 -4.72 -2.28
N GLN A 37 -2.97 -3.46 -1.96
CA GLN A 37 -3.95 -2.40 -1.87
C GLN A 37 -3.71 -1.30 -2.91
N MET A 38 -4.78 -0.86 -3.56
CA MET A 38 -4.83 0.41 -4.30
C MET A 38 -6.05 1.23 -3.87
N PHE A 39 -5.98 2.54 -4.10
CA PHE A 39 -7.07 3.48 -3.91
C PHE A 39 -7.27 4.30 -5.18
N THR A 40 -8.50 4.63 -5.53
CA THR A 40 -8.77 5.71 -6.49
C THR A 40 -8.59 7.06 -5.79
N ARG A 41 -8.57 8.15 -6.55
CA ARG A 41 -8.61 9.51 -6.00
C ARG A 41 -9.96 9.89 -5.40
N ALA A 42 -10.98 9.06 -5.54
CA ALA A 42 -12.30 9.30 -4.97
C ALA A 42 -12.23 9.43 -3.44
N ASN A 43 -12.78 10.52 -2.91
CA ASN A 43 -12.93 10.76 -1.49
C ASN A 43 -14.26 10.19 -0.97
N ASP A 44 -14.27 9.68 0.24
CA ASP A 44 -15.48 9.35 0.97
C ASP A 44 -16.02 10.63 1.61
N PHE A 45 -17.07 11.20 1.03
CA PHE A 45 -17.69 12.43 1.51
C PHE A 45 -18.85 12.18 2.50
N GLY A 46 -19.01 10.96 2.98
CA GLY A 46 -20.07 10.55 3.89
C GLY A 46 -21.17 9.76 3.19
N TYR A 47 -22.41 9.83 3.72
CA TYR A 47 -23.50 9.03 3.19
C TYR A 47 -24.05 9.59 1.86
N SER A 48 -24.11 8.74 0.85
CA SER A 48 -24.84 8.98 -0.39
C SER A 48 -25.87 7.88 -0.62
N LYS A 49 -27.07 8.25 -1.03
CA LYS A 49 -28.17 7.31 -1.25
C LYS A 49 -28.18 6.76 -2.68
N HIS A 50 -27.73 7.54 -3.66
CA HIS A 50 -27.87 7.20 -5.08
C HIS A 50 -26.54 7.34 -5.82
N PRO A 51 -26.23 6.43 -6.78
CA PRO A 51 -24.98 6.49 -7.54
C PRO A 51 -24.82 7.75 -8.39
N ASP A 52 -25.90 8.35 -8.89
CA ASP A 52 -25.83 9.57 -9.72
C ASP A 52 -25.20 10.72 -8.94
N GLU A 53 -25.67 10.97 -7.69
CA GLU A 53 -25.08 11.95 -6.78
C GLU A 53 -23.59 11.63 -6.53
N THR A 54 -23.29 10.37 -6.26
CA THR A 54 -21.91 9.95 -6.00
C THR A 54 -21.00 10.19 -7.20
N LEU A 55 -21.43 9.79 -8.39
CA LEU A 55 -20.62 9.89 -9.61
C LEU A 55 -20.42 11.36 -10.05
N GLU A 56 -21.40 12.23 -9.80
CA GLU A 56 -21.27 13.66 -10.01
C GLU A 56 -20.19 14.26 -9.08
N ILE A 57 -20.30 13.99 -7.78
CA ILE A 57 -19.36 14.50 -6.76
C ILE A 57 -17.95 13.94 -6.98
N TRP A 58 -17.83 12.67 -7.37
CA TRP A 58 -16.56 12.00 -7.65
C TRP A 58 -15.94 12.38 -9.01
N GLN A 59 -16.60 13.19 -9.83
CA GLN A 59 -16.12 13.46 -11.20
C GLN A 59 -15.92 12.15 -11.98
N ARG A 60 -17.02 11.55 -12.37
CA ARG A 60 -17.16 10.19 -12.89
C ARG A 60 -16.02 9.72 -13.79
N GLU A 61 -15.66 10.51 -14.82
CA GLU A 61 -14.65 10.14 -15.83
C GLU A 61 -13.25 10.05 -15.21
N GLU A 62 -12.94 10.91 -14.25
CA GLU A 62 -11.66 10.89 -13.54
C GLU A 62 -11.49 9.61 -12.69
N VAL A 63 -12.53 9.25 -11.94
CA VAL A 63 -12.49 8.02 -11.12
C VAL A 63 -12.56 6.78 -11.98
N LEU A 64 -13.28 6.80 -13.12
CA LEU A 64 -13.29 5.71 -14.10
C LEU A 64 -11.87 5.48 -14.64
N GLY A 65 -11.15 6.55 -14.98
CA GLY A 65 -9.74 6.49 -15.37
C GLY A 65 -8.84 5.84 -14.29
N ASP A 66 -9.08 6.13 -13.02
CA ASP A 66 -8.34 5.49 -11.91
C ASP A 66 -8.63 3.98 -11.80
N VAL A 67 -9.86 3.54 -12.10
CA VAL A 67 -10.20 2.10 -12.11
C VAL A 67 -9.55 1.41 -13.31
N VAL A 68 -9.57 2.04 -14.49
CA VAL A 68 -8.85 1.55 -15.69
C VAL A 68 -7.36 1.42 -15.40
N TRP A 69 -6.76 2.46 -14.78
CA TRP A 69 -5.36 2.43 -14.35
C TRP A 69 -5.04 1.25 -13.44
N ALA A 70 -5.90 0.97 -12.44
CA ALA A 70 -5.71 -0.15 -11.52
C ALA A 70 -5.76 -1.50 -12.24
N ILE A 71 -6.67 -1.68 -13.20
CA ILE A 71 -6.78 -2.90 -14.00
C ILE A 71 -5.52 -3.08 -14.87
N ARG A 72 -5.08 -2.05 -15.59
CA ARG A 72 -3.86 -2.10 -16.42
C ARG A 72 -2.62 -2.37 -15.58
N LYS A 73 -2.53 -1.76 -14.39
CA LYS A 73 -1.36 -1.90 -13.50
C LYS A 73 -1.22 -3.29 -12.90
N TRP A 74 -2.33 -3.95 -12.57
CA TRP A 74 -2.32 -5.27 -11.91
C TRP A 74 -2.62 -6.43 -12.83
N GLN A 75 -3.12 -6.17 -14.01
CA GLN A 75 -3.45 -7.16 -15.03
C GLN A 75 -4.23 -8.37 -14.47
N PRO A 76 -5.37 -8.17 -13.78
CA PRO A 76 -6.15 -9.26 -13.21
C PRO A 76 -6.84 -10.08 -14.32
N ASP A 77 -6.81 -11.40 -14.19
CA ASP A 77 -7.60 -12.26 -15.06
C ASP A 77 -9.08 -12.26 -14.67
N VAL A 78 -9.35 -12.14 -13.36
CA VAL A 78 -10.70 -12.17 -12.78
C VAL A 78 -10.88 -10.96 -11.86
N ILE A 79 -12.00 -10.27 -12.03
CA ILE A 79 -12.44 -9.18 -11.17
C ILE A 79 -13.69 -9.63 -10.40
N ILE A 80 -13.76 -9.30 -9.11
CA ILE A 80 -14.91 -9.60 -8.26
C ILE A 80 -15.39 -8.32 -7.60
N ASN A 81 -16.57 -7.86 -7.97
CA ASN A 81 -17.25 -6.74 -7.32
C ASN A 81 -17.93 -7.21 -6.04
N ARG A 82 -17.84 -6.43 -4.96
CA ARG A 82 -18.55 -6.72 -3.72
C ARG A 82 -20.01 -6.29 -3.77
N PHE A 83 -20.37 -5.33 -4.62
CA PHE A 83 -21.72 -4.80 -4.79
C PHE A 83 -22.17 -4.91 -6.25
N ASP A 84 -23.49 -4.80 -6.44
CA ASP A 84 -24.14 -4.88 -7.73
C ASP A 84 -24.23 -3.49 -8.39
N HIS A 85 -24.01 -3.42 -9.69
CA HIS A 85 -24.12 -2.20 -10.48
C HIS A 85 -25.56 -1.80 -10.83
N GLU A 86 -26.54 -2.72 -10.63
CA GLU A 86 -27.97 -2.53 -10.96
C GLU A 86 -28.82 -2.16 -9.72
N SER A 87 -28.25 -2.16 -8.51
CA SER A 87 -29.00 -1.99 -7.26
C SER A 87 -29.09 -0.52 -6.79
N ALA A 88 -29.19 0.45 -7.71
CA ALA A 88 -29.32 1.85 -7.39
C ALA A 88 -30.44 2.12 -6.37
N GLY A 89 -30.15 2.90 -5.32
CA GLY A 89 -31.05 3.23 -4.24
C GLY A 89 -31.32 2.11 -3.22
N ARG A 90 -30.79 0.91 -3.40
CA ARG A 90 -30.89 -0.20 -2.44
C ARG A 90 -29.67 -0.32 -1.53
N THR A 91 -28.51 0.12 -2.02
CA THR A 91 -27.26 0.15 -1.27
C THR A 91 -26.73 1.59 -1.20
N HIS A 92 -25.69 1.82 -0.42
CA HIS A 92 -24.99 3.10 -0.38
C HIS A 92 -24.52 3.51 -1.79
N GLY A 93 -24.70 4.78 -2.15
CA GLY A 93 -24.32 5.29 -3.48
C GLY A 93 -22.88 4.96 -3.88
N HIS A 94 -21.91 5.12 -2.97
CA HIS A 94 -20.50 4.75 -3.20
C HIS A 94 -20.33 3.28 -3.60
N HIS A 95 -21.11 2.37 -3.00
CA HIS A 95 -21.02 0.93 -3.30
C HIS A 95 -21.47 0.65 -4.73
N THR A 96 -22.66 1.16 -5.10
CA THR A 96 -23.21 0.98 -6.45
C THR A 96 -22.34 1.69 -7.49
N SER A 97 -21.85 2.90 -7.21
CA SER A 97 -20.94 3.63 -8.09
C SER A 97 -19.64 2.87 -8.35
N SER A 98 -19.05 2.28 -7.31
CA SER A 98 -17.84 1.46 -7.46
C SER A 98 -18.08 0.26 -8.39
N ALA A 99 -19.26 -0.37 -8.30
CA ALA A 99 -19.63 -1.49 -9.15
C ALA A 99 -19.89 -1.06 -10.59
N ILE A 100 -20.55 0.09 -10.82
CA ILE A 100 -20.77 0.68 -12.15
C ILE A 100 -19.43 0.97 -12.83
N LEU A 101 -18.52 1.67 -12.13
CA LEU A 101 -17.20 2.03 -12.67
C LEU A 101 -16.37 0.77 -12.97
N SER A 102 -16.41 -0.26 -12.12
CA SER A 102 -15.73 -1.52 -12.39
C SER A 102 -16.30 -2.26 -13.59
N PHE A 103 -17.63 -2.20 -13.77
CA PHE A 103 -18.30 -2.84 -14.92
C PHE A 103 -17.89 -2.18 -16.23
N GLU A 104 -17.77 -0.87 -16.28
CA GLU A 104 -17.34 -0.11 -17.46
C GLU A 104 -15.84 -0.26 -17.71
N ALA A 105 -15.03 -0.13 -16.67
CA ALA A 105 -13.57 -0.23 -16.76
C ALA A 105 -13.09 -1.59 -17.26
N PHE A 106 -13.90 -2.65 -17.11
CA PHE A 106 -13.58 -4.00 -17.60
C PHE A 106 -13.26 -4.01 -19.11
N ASP A 107 -14.05 -3.31 -19.93
CA ASP A 107 -13.81 -3.24 -21.38
C ASP A 107 -12.79 -2.16 -21.72
N LEU A 108 -12.89 -0.99 -21.06
CA LEU A 108 -12.03 0.16 -21.34
C LEU A 108 -10.55 -0.10 -21.03
N ALA A 109 -10.25 -0.98 -20.09
CA ALA A 109 -8.87 -1.29 -19.76
C ALA A 109 -8.13 -2.04 -20.90
N GLY A 110 -8.87 -2.79 -21.72
CA GLY A 110 -8.36 -3.44 -22.92
C GLY A 110 -8.32 -2.54 -24.15
N ASP A 111 -9.01 -1.40 -24.13
CA ASP A 111 -9.09 -0.48 -25.27
C ASP A 111 -7.95 0.54 -25.23
N PRO A 112 -7.06 0.56 -26.24
CA PRO A 112 -5.95 1.51 -26.30
C PRO A 112 -6.42 2.95 -26.58
N GLU A 113 -7.63 3.16 -27.07
CA GLU A 113 -8.16 4.51 -27.30
C GLU A 113 -8.73 5.14 -26.01
N ALA A 114 -9.04 4.32 -25.01
CA ALA A 114 -9.49 4.78 -23.69
C ALA A 114 -8.31 5.17 -22.80
N TYR A 115 -8.29 6.40 -22.27
CA TYR A 115 -7.23 6.92 -21.40
C TYR A 115 -5.82 6.69 -21.99
N PRO A 116 -5.54 7.21 -23.18
CA PRO A 116 -4.28 6.94 -23.90
C PRO A 116 -3.03 7.43 -23.14
N GLU A 117 -3.15 8.46 -22.28
CA GLU A 117 -2.07 8.98 -21.43
C GLU A 117 -1.53 7.94 -20.44
N GLN A 118 -2.32 6.93 -20.11
CA GLN A 118 -1.87 5.83 -19.24
C GLN A 118 -0.93 4.88 -19.96
N LEU A 119 -0.96 4.84 -21.28
CA LEU A 119 -0.14 3.95 -22.11
C LEU A 119 1.33 4.38 -22.19
N ASP A 120 1.64 5.59 -21.72
CA ASP A 120 3.04 6.00 -21.50
C ASP A 120 3.73 5.15 -20.42
N TYR A 121 2.95 4.46 -19.57
CA TYR A 121 3.42 3.71 -18.40
C TYR A 121 3.04 2.25 -18.41
N LEU A 122 1.89 1.89 -18.97
CA LEU A 122 1.27 0.57 -18.85
C LEU A 122 0.70 0.11 -20.20
N ASP A 123 0.66 -1.21 -20.40
CA ASP A 123 0.00 -1.81 -21.55
C ASP A 123 -1.52 -1.93 -21.31
N PRO A 124 -2.36 -1.94 -22.37
CA PRO A 124 -3.75 -2.33 -22.28
C PRO A 124 -3.90 -3.73 -21.71
N TRP A 125 -4.94 -3.95 -20.93
CA TRP A 125 -5.21 -5.27 -20.36
C TRP A 125 -6.69 -5.59 -20.35
N GLN A 126 -7.09 -6.71 -20.98
CA GLN A 126 -8.44 -7.21 -20.97
C GLN A 126 -8.60 -8.34 -19.94
N PRO A 127 -9.27 -8.11 -18.80
CA PRO A 127 -9.63 -9.17 -17.88
C PRO A 127 -10.52 -10.22 -18.54
N ARG A 128 -10.46 -11.45 -18.09
CA ARG A 128 -11.24 -12.53 -18.66
C ARG A 128 -12.67 -12.58 -18.14
N ARG A 129 -12.86 -12.30 -16.84
CA ARG A 129 -14.16 -12.41 -16.18
C ARG A 129 -14.37 -11.32 -15.16
N LEU A 130 -15.62 -10.85 -15.08
CA LEU A 130 -16.11 -9.98 -14.03
C LEU A 130 -17.27 -10.64 -13.32
N PHE A 131 -17.16 -10.78 -12.00
CA PHE A 131 -18.19 -11.32 -11.13
C PHE A 131 -18.69 -10.30 -10.12
N PHE A 132 -19.89 -10.53 -9.63
CA PHE A 132 -20.47 -9.90 -8.45
C PHE A 132 -20.62 -10.95 -7.34
N ASN A 133 -20.03 -10.69 -6.16
CA ASN A 133 -20.19 -11.55 -5.00
C ASN A 133 -21.58 -11.31 -4.39
N THR A 134 -22.52 -12.17 -4.71
CA THR A 134 -23.92 -12.08 -4.28
C THR A 134 -24.22 -12.94 -3.06
N SER A 135 -25.35 -12.68 -2.41
CA SER A 135 -25.84 -13.46 -1.28
C SER A 135 -27.36 -13.34 -1.18
N TRP A 136 -27.97 -14.12 -0.30
CA TRP A 136 -29.42 -14.08 -0.03
C TRP A 136 -29.96 -12.67 0.25
N TRP A 137 -29.12 -11.78 0.80
CA TRP A 137 -29.49 -10.40 1.11
C TRP A 137 -29.95 -9.62 -0.14
N PHE A 138 -29.30 -9.83 -1.28
CA PHE A 138 -29.65 -9.19 -2.56
C PHE A 138 -30.95 -9.76 -3.17
N TYR A 139 -31.39 -10.93 -2.72
CA TYR A 139 -32.64 -11.57 -3.13
C TYR A 139 -33.80 -11.32 -2.15
N GLY A 140 -33.56 -10.59 -1.06
CA GLY A 140 -34.53 -10.22 -0.06
C GLY A 140 -34.72 -11.25 1.08
N SER A 141 -34.56 -12.55 0.83
CA SER A 141 -34.58 -13.60 1.86
C SER A 141 -33.81 -14.84 1.45
N GLN A 142 -33.49 -15.71 2.41
CA GLN A 142 -32.90 -17.02 2.15
C GLN A 142 -33.81 -17.95 1.29
N GLU A 143 -35.12 -17.88 1.51
CA GLU A 143 -36.10 -18.65 0.74
C GLU A 143 -36.17 -18.18 -0.71
N ALA A 144 -36.16 -16.86 -0.94
CA ALA A 144 -36.12 -16.31 -2.29
C ALA A 144 -34.79 -16.69 -2.99
N PHE A 145 -33.68 -16.64 -2.31
CA PHE A 145 -32.39 -17.07 -2.84
C PHE A 145 -32.34 -18.57 -3.13
N ALA A 146 -32.96 -19.43 -2.29
CA ALA A 146 -33.03 -20.86 -2.53
C ALA A 146 -33.80 -21.19 -3.80
N LYS A 147 -34.85 -20.40 -4.13
CA LYS A 147 -35.70 -20.57 -5.32
C LYS A 147 -35.20 -19.83 -6.57
N ALA A 148 -34.20 -18.98 -6.44
CA ALA A 148 -33.66 -18.20 -7.55
C ALA A 148 -33.01 -19.09 -8.61
N ASP A 149 -33.05 -18.63 -9.86
CA ASP A 149 -32.24 -19.22 -10.93
C ASP A 149 -30.75 -19.01 -10.63
N LYS A 150 -29.99 -20.09 -10.56
CA LYS A 150 -28.56 -20.13 -10.28
C LYS A 150 -27.73 -20.48 -11.51
N THR A 151 -28.29 -20.43 -12.69
CA THR A 151 -27.60 -20.78 -13.95
C THR A 151 -26.35 -19.93 -14.15
N ASN A 152 -26.40 -18.63 -13.80
CA ASN A 152 -25.31 -17.68 -13.90
C ASN A 152 -24.55 -17.51 -12.57
N LEU A 153 -24.71 -18.44 -11.62
CA LEU A 153 -23.97 -18.39 -10.36
C LEU A 153 -22.88 -19.47 -10.34
N MET A 154 -21.74 -19.07 -9.84
CA MET A 154 -20.71 -19.96 -9.34
C MET A 154 -20.84 -20.09 -7.82
N SER A 155 -20.38 -21.22 -7.26
CA SER A 155 -20.35 -21.46 -5.83
C SER A 155 -18.92 -21.88 -5.44
N VAL A 156 -18.30 -21.12 -4.55
CA VAL A 156 -16.93 -21.36 -4.09
C VAL A 156 -16.92 -21.59 -2.60
N ASP A 157 -16.32 -22.70 -2.16
CA ASP A 157 -16.10 -22.93 -0.73
C ASP A 157 -14.96 -22.06 -0.22
N ILE A 158 -15.28 -21.11 0.64
CA ILE A 158 -14.31 -20.24 1.31
C ILE A 158 -13.85 -20.79 2.68
N GLY A 159 -14.34 -21.95 3.09
CA GLY A 159 -13.91 -22.66 4.30
C GLY A 159 -12.64 -23.51 4.11
N VAL A 160 -12.00 -23.45 2.95
CA VAL A 160 -10.78 -24.20 2.65
C VAL A 160 -9.70 -23.94 3.69
N TYR A 161 -9.17 -25.03 4.25
CA TYR A 161 -8.12 -24.99 5.27
C TYR A 161 -6.73 -25.14 4.66
N TYR A 162 -5.80 -24.32 5.08
CA TYR A 162 -4.39 -24.36 4.67
C TYR A 162 -3.54 -24.97 5.78
N PRO A 163 -3.15 -26.26 5.68
CA PRO A 163 -2.39 -26.94 6.76
C PRO A 163 -1.09 -26.22 7.14
N MET A 164 -0.38 -25.69 6.14
CA MET A 164 0.89 -24.97 6.36
C MET A 164 0.71 -23.63 7.11
N ARG A 165 -0.48 -23.05 7.07
CA ARG A 165 -0.82 -21.83 7.82
C ARG A 165 -1.58 -22.10 9.11
N GLY A 166 -2.12 -23.31 9.29
CA GLY A 166 -2.98 -23.67 10.40
C GLY A 166 -4.31 -22.91 10.43
N LYS A 167 -4.77 -22.35 9.30
CA LYS A 167 -5.96 -21.49 9.19
C LYS A 167 -6.73 -21.75 7.90
N SER A 168 -8.04 -21.52 7.95
CA SER A 168 -8.91 -21.45 6.76
C SER A 168 -9.00 -20.02 6.22
N ASN A 169 -9.53 -19.85 5.00
CA ASN A 169 -9.82 -18.53 4.44
C ASN A 169 -10.73 -17.70 5.35
N ASN A 170 -11.77 -18.32 5.95
CA ASN A 170 -12.68 -17.63 6.86
C ASN A 170 -11.98 -17.10 8.11
N GLU A 171 -11.04 -17.86 8.67
CA GLU A 171 -10.25 -17.42 9.82
C GLU A 171 -9.34 -16.25 9.44
N ILE A 172 -8.65 -16.35 8.29
CA ILE A 172 -7.81 -15.27 7.77
C ILE A 172 -8.64 -14.01 7.48
N ALA A 173 -9.81 -14.16 6.84
CA ALA A 173 -10.70 -13.06 6.53
C ALA A 173 -11.26 -12.36 7.79
N ALA A 174 -11.61 -13.13 8.83
CA ALA A 174 -12.08 -12.56 10.09
C ALA A 174 -10.98 -11.78 10.82
N GLU A 175 -9.75 -12.29 10.83
CA GLU A 175 -8.59 -11.57 11.39
C GLU A 175 -8.30 -10.29 10.61
N ALA A 176 -8.27 -10.36 9.26
CA ALA A 176 -8.06 -9.20 8.40
C ALA A 176 -9.16 -8.14 8.61
N ARG A 177 -10.43 -8.55 8.63
CA ARG A 177 -11.56 -7.66 8.92
C ARG A 177 -11.44 -6.98 10.28
N SER A 178 -10.94 -7.68 11.29
CA SER A 178 -10.79 -7.17 12.66
C SER A 178 -9.69 -6.09 12.79
N MET A 179 -8.91 -5.87 11.75
CA MET A 179 -7.96 -4.75 11.69
C MET A 179 -8.64 -3.39 11.47
N HIS A 180 -9.90 -3.37 11.00
CA HIS A 180 -10.69 -2.15 10.80
C HIS A 180 -11.33 -1.69 12.12
N LYS A 181 -10.50 -1.29 13.07
CA LYS A 181 -10.87 -0.97 14.45
C LYS A 181 -11.74 0.28 14.55
N CYS A 182 -11.40 1.33 13.81
CA CYS A 182 -12.16 2.59 13.81
C CYS A 182 -13.60 2.41 13.29
N GLN A 183 -13.86 1.34 12.51
CA GLN A 183 -15.19 0.98 12.02
C GLN A 183 -15.93 -0.02 12.92
N GLY A 184 -15.26 -0.58 13.94
CA GLY A 184 -15.86 -1.60 14.80
C GLY A 184 -16.10 -2.93 14.09
N PHE A 185 -15.28 -3.30 13.12
CA PHE A 185 -15.49 -4.49 12.29
C PHE A 185 -14.87 -5.77 12.85
N GLY A 186 -14.69 -5.86 14.17
CA GLY A 186 -14.29 -7.11 14.80
C GLY A 186 -15.21 -8.27 14.39
N ALA A 187 -14.62 -9.38 13.97
CA ALA A 187 -15.34 -10.53 13.43
C ALA A 187 -14.99 -11.82 14.17
N THR A 188 -16.00 -12.65 14.41
CA THR A 188 -15.81 -13.99 14.96
C THR A 188 -15.29 -14.92 13.87
N LEU A 189 -14.26 -15.71 14.20
CA LEU A 189 -13.70 -16.71 13.30
C LEU A 189 -14.71 -17.84 13.08
N GLN A 190 -15.05 -18.08 11.82
CA GLN A 190 -15.88 -19.21 11.41
C GLN A 190 -15.00 -20.33 10.84
N ARG A 191 -15.44 -21.57 11.01
CA ARG A 191 -14.72 -22.79 10.59
C ARG A 191 -15.63 -23.75 9.88
N GLY A 192 -15.05 -24.58 9.02
CA GLY A 192 -15.76 -25.53 8.19
C GLY A 192 -16.20 -24.95 6.84
N THR A 193 -16.85 -25.78 6.04
CA THR A 193 -17.34 -25.43 4.70
C THR A 193 -18.30 -24.25 4.75
N GLN A 194 -18.04 -23.25 3.92
CA GLN A 194 -18.93 -22.10 3.73
C GLN A 194 -18.94 -21.70 2.26
N GLN A 195 -20.12 -21.65 1.68
CA GLN A 195 -20.30 -21.31 0.27
C GLN A 195 -20.51 -19.82 0.08
N GLU A 196 -19.69 -19.22 -0.79
CA GLU A 196 -19.91 -17.90 -1.38
C GLU A 196 -20.38 -18.03 -2.82
N TYR A 197 -21.20 -17.08 -3.26
CA TYR A 197 -21.83 -17.12 -4.57
C TYR A 197 -21.38 -15.94 -5.41
N LEU A 198 -21.02 -16.22 -6.67
CA LEU A 198 -20.52 -15.24 -7.63
C LEU A 198 -21.41 -15.23 -8.87
N LYS A 199 -22.08 -14.10 -9.16
CA LYS A 199 -22.87 -13.89 -10.37
C LYS A 199 -21.93 -13.38 -11.47
N LEU A 200 -21.90 -14.07 -12.62
CA LEU A 200 -21.16 -13.60 -13.77
C LEU A 200 -21.81 -12.34 -14.34
N LEU A 201 -21.02 -11.28 -14.54
CA LEU A 201 -21.46 -10.03 -15.15
C LEU A 201 -20.90 -9.86 -16.57
N LYS A 202 -19.61 -10.19 -16.78
CA LYS A 202 -18.93 -10.12 -18.09
C LYS A 202 -17.97 -11.29 -18.28
N GLY A 203 -17.70 -11.64 -19.53
CA GLY A 203 -16.85 -12.77 -19.91
C GLY A 203 -17.60 -14.07 -20.06
N ASP A 204 -16.88 -15.18 -20.03
CA ASP A 204 -17.42 -16.54 -20.20
C ASP A 204 -17.63 -17.24 -18.85
N MET A 205 -18.75 -17.96 -18.72
CA MET A 205 -19.01 -18.79 -17.55
C MET A 205 -18.14 -20.05 -17.60
N PRO A 206 -17.36 -20.35 -16.55
CA PRO A 206 -16.66 -21.61 -16.44
C PRO A 206 -17.62 -22.81 -16.46
N GLU A 207 -17.25 -23.88 -17.11
CA GLU A 207 -18.03 -25.13 -17.09
C GLU A 207 -18.03 -25.75 -15.68
N GLN A 208 -16.85 -25.71 -15.01
CA GLN A 208 -16.70 -26.11 -13.61
C GLN A 208 -16.98 -24.86 -12.73
N LYS A 209 -18.21 -24.83 -12.19
CA LYS A 209 -18.72 -23.66 -11.44
C LYS A 209 -18.04 -23.42 -10.08
N GLU A 210 -17.11 -24.25 -9.67
CA GLU A 210 -16.25 -24.12 -8.50
C GLU A 210 -14.83 -23.57 -8.83
N ASN A 211 -14.47 -23.51 -10.13
CA ASN A 211 -13.16 -23.08 -10.59
C ASN A 211 -13.22 -21.75 -11.35
N LEU A 212 -12.95 -20.64 -10.67
CA LEU A 212 -12.93 -19.29 -11.26
C LEU A 212 -11.93 -19.11 -12.39
N PHE A 213 -10.86 -19.89 -12.40
CA PHE A 213 -9.74 -19.78 -13.34
C PHE A 213 -9.78 -20.83 -14.45
N GLN A 214 -10.84 -21.64 -14.54
CA GLN A 214 -10.95 -22.63 -15.62
C GLN A 214 -10.79 -21.96 -16.99
N GLY A 215 -9.93 -22.52 -17.85
CA GLY A 215 -9.62 -21.99 -19.19
C GLY A 215 -8.70 -20.76 -19.18
N ILE A 216 -8.20 -20.35 -18.01
CA ILE A 216 -7.15 -19.32 -17.88
C ILE A 216 -5.81 -20.02 -17.66
N ASN A 217 -4.82 -19.70 -18.48
CA ASN A 217 -3.47 -20.23 -18.28
C ASN A 217 -2.79 -19.49 -17.13
N THR A 218 -2.65 -20.18 -15.98
CA THR A 218 -1.98 -19.64 -14.77
C THR A 218 -0.56 -20.18 -14.60
N THR A 219 -0.01 -20.87 -15.61
CA THR A 219 1.33 -21.44 -15.58
C THR A 219 2.35 -20.54 -16.26
N TRP A 220 3.62 -20.89 -16.15
CA TRP A 220 4.70 -20.17 -16.82
C TRP A 220 4.61 -20.14 -18.35
N SER A 221 3.90 -21.07 -18.96
CA SER A 221 3.68 -21.10 -20.41
C SER A 221 2.80 -19.96 -20.93
N ARG A 222 2.19 -19.16 -20.04
CA ARG A 222 1.42 -17.96 -20.43
C ARG A 222 2.28 -16.82 -20.96
N VAL A 223 3.59 -16.85 -20.69
CA VAL A 223 4.55 -15.81 -21.07
C VAL A 223 5.62 -16.43 -21.93
N LYS A 224 5.91 -15.83 -23.06
CA LYS A 224 6.93 -16.29 -23.98
C LYS A 224 8.29 -16.37 -23.28
N GLY A 225 8.96 -17.52 -23.38
CA GLY A 225 10.21 -17.82 -22.68
C GLY A 225 10.02 -18.28 -21.22
N GLY A 226 8.80 -18.27 -20.68
CA GLY A 226 8.53 -18.65 -19.29
C GLY A 226 8.62 -20.16 -19.02
N GLU A 227 8.42 -21.01 -20.02
CA GLU A 227 8.43 -22.47 -19.86
C GLU A 227 9.75 -22.98 -19.26
N ALA A 228 10.89 -22.41 -19.67
CA ALA A 228 12.21 -22.78 -19.13
C ALA A 228 12.31 -22.44 -17.63
N VAL A 229 11.78 -21.29 -17.21
CA VAL A 229 11.73 -20.88 -15.80
C VAL A 229 10.84 -21.84 -15.01
N GLY A 230 9.66 -22.18 -15.56
CA GLY A 230 8.72 -23.12 -14.92
C GLY A 230 9.35 -24.48 -14.66
N ALA A 231 10.02 -25.06 -15.66
CA ALA A 231 10.68 -26.36 -15.54
C ALA A 231 11.80 -26.39 -14.47
N ILE A 232 12.55 -25.28 -14.33
CA ILE A 232 13.58 -25.17 -13.29
C ILE A 232 12.95 -25.04 -11.90
N LEU A 233 11.86 -24.25 -11.77
CA LEU A 233 11.17 -24.08 -10.50
C LEU A 233 10.47 -25.36 -10.03
N GLU A 234 9.99 -26.20 -10.94
CA GLU A 234 9.48 -27.55 -10.62
C GLU A 234 10.58 -28.42 -9.99
N GLN A 235 11.79 -28.41 -10.59
CA GLN A 235 12.95 -29.11 -10.00
C GLN A 235 13.33 -28.55 -8.62
N ALA A 236 13.26 -27.23 -8.44
CA ALA A 236 13.48 -26.61 -7.14
C ALA A 236 12.46 -27.11 -6.10
N LEU A 237 11.17 -27.19 -6.47
CA LEU A 237 10.11 -27.67 -5.60
C LEU A 237 10.28 -29.15 -5.22
N GLU A 238 10.62 -30.00 -6.18
CA GLU A 238 10.88 -31.43 -5.95
C GLU A 238 12.06 -31.69 -4.97
N ASN A 239 13.05 -30.79 -4.98
CA ASN A 239 14.25 -30.91 -4.13
C ASN A 239 14.16 -30.05 -2.86
N PHE A 240 13.02 -29.38 -2.61
CA PHE A 240 12.85 -28.53 -1.44
C PHE A 240 12.66 -29.36 -0.16
N THR A 241 13.36 -28.93 0.90
CA THR A 241 13.15 -29.45 2.26
C THR A 241 13.08 -28.27 3.24
N PHE A 242 12.18 -28.38 4.23
CA PHE A 242 12.00 -27.31 5.22
C PHE A 242 13.21 -27.11 6.13
N GLU A 243 13.95 -28.19 6.40
CA GLU A 243 15.12 -28.17 7.28
C GLU A 243 16.34 -27.49 6.61
N GLN A 244 16.40 -27.52 5.27
CA GLN A 244 17.54 -27.02 4.53
C GLN A 244 17.10 -26.31 3.22
N PRO A 245 16.31 -25.22 3.32
CA PRO A 245 15.78 -24.52 2.17
C PRO A 245 16.86 -23.96 1.23
N TYR A 246 18.05 -23.68 1.76
CA TYR A 246 19.20 -23.21 0.97
C TYR A 246 19.69 -24.21 -0.10
N LYS A 247 19.31 -25.48 -0.02
CA LYS A 247 19.71 -26.49 -1.01
C LYS A 247 19.09 -26.25 -2.39
N VAL A 248 17.96 -25.55 -2.46
CA VAL A 248 17.32 -25.22 -3.75
C VAL A 248 17.83 -23.91 -4.36
N VAL A 249 18.67 -23.16 -3.66
CA VAL A 249 19.22 -21.88 -4.16
C VAL A 249 19.92 -22.03 -5.53
N PRO A 250 20.68 -23.08 -5.84
CA PRO A 250 21.23 -23.25 -7.20
C PRO A 250 20.17 -23.26 -8.30
N TYR A 251 19.06 -23.98 -8.10
CA TYR A 251 17.93 -23.99 -9.05
C TYR A 251 17.27 -22.62 -9.15
N LEU A 252 17.08 -21.90 -8.03
CA LEU A 252 16.50 -20.56 -8.03
C LEU A 252 17.39 -19.56 -8.77
N LEU A 253 18.71 -19.66 -8.62
CA LEU A 253 19.66 -18.82 -9.37
C LEU A 253 19.66 -19.15 -10.87
N ASP A 254 19.48 -20.41 -11.25
CA ASP A 254 19.35 -20.81 -12.64
C ASP A 254 18.01 -20.35 -13.23
N ALA A 255 16.91 -20.42 -12.45
CA ALA A 255 15.63 -19.82 -12.83
C ALA A 255 15.75 -18.30 -13.03
N ARG A 256 16.48 -17.61 -12.15
CA ARG A 256 16.75 -16.18 -12.26
C ARG A 256 17.50 -15.81 -13.55
N LYS A 257 18.50 -16.60 -13.94
CA LYS A 257 19.17 -16.44 -15.24
C LYS A 257 18.23 -16.71 -16.40
N ALA A 258 17.36 -17.73 -16.28
CA ALA A 258 16.38 -18.05 -17.32
C ALA A 258 15.34 -16.92 -17.51
N MET A 259 15.11 -16.08 -16.49
CA MET A 259 14.26 -14.88 -16.61
C MET A 259 14.77 -13.88 -17.66
N ASP A 260 16.05 -13.88 -18.01
CA ASP A 260 16.58 -13.03 -19.08
C ASP A 260 15.95 -13.35 -20.44
N GLY A 261 15.58 -14.62 -20.66
CA GLY A 261 14.90 -15.09 -21.87
C GLY A 261 13.37 -14.89 -21.87
N VAL A 262 12.79 -14.43 -20.77
CA VAL A 262 11.36 -14.16 -20.68
C VAL A 262 11.03 -12.80 -21.32
N GLU A 263 9.93 -12.75 -22.08
CA GLU A 263 9.45 -11.53 -22.72
C GLU A 263 9.27 -10.40 -21.71
N GLU A 264 9.72 -9.19 -22.08
CA GLU A 264 9.55 -8.00 -21.24
C GLU A 264 8.06 -7.69 -20.99
N GLY A 265 7.71 -7.29 -19.77
CA GLY A 265 6.33 -6.97 -19.41
C GLY A 265 6.03 -7.15 -17.93
N TYR A 266 4.74 -7.13 -17.63
CA TYR A 266 4.24 -7.22 -16.26
C TYR A 266 4.75 -8.45 -15.50
N TRP A 267 4.62 -9.64 -16.12
CA TRP A 267 4.95 -10.89 -15.44
C TRP A 267 6.46 -11.04 -15.19
N LYS A 268 7.31 -10.63 -16.11
CA LYS A 268 8.77 -10.63 -15.89
C LYS A 268 9.13 -9.74 -14.69
N ARG A 269 8.62 -8.51 -14.64
CA ARG A 269 8.89 -7.58 -13.53
C ARG A 269 8.44 -8.13 -12.18
N VAL A 270 7.20 -8.64 -12.11
CA VAL A 270 6.64 -9.16 -10.85
C VAL A 270 7.37 -10.42 -10.40
N LYS A 271 7.55 -11.38 -11.31
CA LYS A 271 8.14 -12.69 -10.98
C LYS A 271 9.63 -12.62 -10.72
N SER A 272 10.38 -11.72 -11.36
CA SER A 272 11.79 -11.48 -11.02
C SER A 272 11.93 -11.02 -9.57
N LYS A 273 11.11 -10.07 -9.14
CA LYS A 273 11.14 -9.60 -7.74
C LYS A 273 10.75 -10.69 -6.75
N GLU A 274 9.71 -11.46 -7.04
CA GLU A 274 9.29 -12.60 -6.20
C GLU A 274 10.39 -13.67 -6.11
N LEU A 275 11.07 -13.94 -7.20
CA LEU A 275 12.18 -14.90 -7.25
C LEU A 275 13.38 -14.41 -6.44
N ASP A 276 13.73 -13.13 -6.54
CA ASP A 276 14.80 -12.54 -5.75
C ASP A 276 14.50 -12.64 -4.25
N GLU A 277 13.30 -12.30 -3.80
CA GLU A 277 12.88 -12.44 -2.40
C GLU A 277 12.85 -13.93 -1.95
N LEU A 278 12.49 -14.87 -2.84
CA LEU A 278 12.51 -16.30 -2.54
C LEU A 278 13.96 -16.81 -2.34
N ILE A 279 14.91 -16.36 -3.14
CA ILE A 279 16.33 -16.68 -2.98
C ILE A 279 16.81 -16.21 -1.61
N LEU A 280 16.53 -14.95 -1.25
CA LEU A 280 16.90 -14.39 0.05
C LEU A 280 16.29 -15.17 1.20
N ALA A 281 15.01 -15.52 1.10
CA ALA A 281 14.29 -16.30 2.12
C ALA A 281 14.90 -17.70 2.29
N CYS A 282 15.19 -18.42 1.20
CA CYS A 282 15.81 -19.75 1.25
C CYS A 282 17.23 -19.73 1.84
N MET A 283 17.95 -18.62 1.69
CA MET A 283 19.27 -18.41 2.30
C MET A 283 19.21 -17.86 3.72
N GLY A 284 18.07 -17.33 4.14
CA GLY A 284 17.97 -16.55 5.37
C GLY A 284 18.83 -15.28 5.34
N ILE A 285 19.01 -14.68 4.15
CA ILE A 285 19.69 -13.39 4.05
C ILE A 285 18.83 -12.30 4.67
N TYR A 286 19.42 -11.57 5.59
CA TYR A 286 18.84 -10.40 6.20
C TYR A 286 19.70 -9.19 5.87
N VAL A 287 19.11 -8.14 5.31
CA VAL A 287 19.74 -6.84 5.11
C VAL A 287 18.76 -5.76 5.55
N GLU A 288 19.26 -4.81 6.32
CA GLU A 288 18.48 -3.72 6.89
C GLU A 288 19.26 -2.40 6.83
N ALA A 289 18.54 -1.28 6.74
CA ALA A 289 19.09 0.06 6.87
C ALA A 289 18.25 0.85 7.88
N THR A 290 18.89 1.31 8.95
CA THR A 290 18.25 2.11 10.00
C THR A 290 18.87 3.48 10.11
N ALA A 291 18.05 4.50 10.42
CA ALA A 291 18.52 5.84 10.77
C ALA A 291 18.53 6.01 12.29
N GLU A 292 19.46 6.79 12.81
CA GLU A 292 19.57 7.15 14.24
C GLU A 292 18.29 7.84 14.76
N ASN A 293 17.61 8.60 13.90
CA ASN A 293 16.37 9.30 14.21
C ASN A 293 15.27 8.94 13.20
N TYR A 294 14.00 9.03 13.62
CA TYR A 294 12.87 8.75 12.73
C TYR A 294 12.61 9.85 11.69
N SER A 295 13.25 11.02 11.80
CA SER A 295 13.08 12.11 10.84
C SER A 295 14.32 13.01 10.77
N ALA A 296 14.48 13.70 9.64
CA ALA A 296 15.43 14.78 9.45
C ALA A 296 14.86 15.85 8.53
N THR A 297 15.52 17.02 8.48
CA THR A 297 15.17 18.11 7.56
C THR A 297 16.09 18.08 6.33
N PRO A 298 15.68 18.65 5.18
CA PRO A 298 16.58 18.82 4.03
C PRO A 298 17.87 19.54 4.45
N GLY A 299 19.01 19.08 3.93
CA GLY A 299 20.34 19.58 4.27
C GLY A 299 20.90 19.10 5.63
N GLU A 300 20.16 18.30 6.39
CA GLU A 300 20.62 17.75 7.66
C GLU A 300 21.56 16.55 7.42
N MET A 301 22.59 16.43 8.23
CA MET A 301 23.45 15.25 8.28
C MET A 301 22.76 14.16 9.10
N ILE A 302 22.60 12.98 8.54
CA ILE A 302 22.04 11.81 9.21
C ILE A 302 23.07 10.70 9.33
N GLU A 303 22.93 9.86 10.34
CA GLU A 303 23.71 8.64 10.48
C GLU A 303 22.83 7.42 10.21
N LEU A 304 23.31 6.57 9.29
CA LEU A 304 22.68 5.31 8.93
C LEU A 304 23.51 4.15 9.46
N THR A 305 22.83 3.15 9.97
CA THR A 305 23.39 1.83 10.29
C THR A 305 22.83 0.82 9.31
N MET A 306 23.69 0.08 8.63
CA MET A 306 23.34 -1.03 7.76
C MET A 306 23.77 -2.34 8.41
N GLU A 307 22.90 -3.34 8.35
CA GLU A 307 23.16 -4.68 8.84
C GLU A 307 23.03 -5.69 7.70
N ALA A 308 23.92 -6.68 7.67
CA ALA A 308 23.86 -7.80 6.72
C ALA A 308 24.21 -9.11 7.41
N ILE A 309 23.40 -10.15 7.18
CA ILE A 309 23.58 -11.50 7.71
C ILE A 309 23.21 -12.52 6.62
N ASN A 310 24.05 -13.51 6.40
CA ASN A 310 23.72 -14.73 5.66
C ASN A 310 23.55 -15.88 6.64
N ARG A 311 22.38 -16.52 6.69
CA ARG A 311 22.08 -17.63 7.62
C ARG A 311 22.15 -19.00 6.94
N SER A 312 22.95 -19.11 5.89
CA SER A 312 23.12 -20.36 5.14
C SER A 312 24.60 -20.62 4.82
N PRO A 313 24.96 -21.86 4.47
CA PRO A 313 26.30 -22.17 4.00
C PRO A 313 26.54 -21.79 2.53
N VAL A 314 25.58 -21.16 1.85
CA VAL A 314 25.71 -20.69 0.47
C VAL A 314 26.56 -19.43 0.43
N ASN A 315 27.57 -19.41 -0.42
CA ASN A 315 28.46 -18.25 -0.54
C ASN A 315 27.70 -17.01 -1.03
N ALA A 316 27.78 -15.95 -0.26
CA ALA A 316 27.23 -14.63 -0.56
C ALA A 316 28.25 -13.54 -0.22
N ARG A 317 28.33 -12.54 -1.07
CA ARG A 317 29.23 -11.40 -0.91
C ARG A 317 28.43 -10.10 -1.04
N LEU A 318 28.59 -9.17 -0.12
CA LEU A 318 28.11 -7.81 -0.25
C LEU A 318 29.21 -6.97 -0.90
N LYS A 319 28.97 -6.56 -2.17
CA LYS A 319 29.96 -5.82 -2.98
C LYS A 319 29.96 -4.34 -2.63
N SER A 320 28.80 -3.74 -2.57
CA SER A 320 28.62 -2.32 -2.30
C SER A 320 27.19 -2.04 -1.85
N VAL A 321 26.95 -0.84 -1.37
CA VAL A 321 25.61 -0.27 -1.13
C VAL A 321 25.51 1.09 -1.81
N THR A 322 24.32 1.41 -2.34
CA THR A 322 23.97 2.72 -2.91
C THR A 322 22.87 3.34 -2.06
N TYR A 323 22.97 4.64 -1.76
CA TYR A 323 22.01 5.40 -0.95
C TYR A 323 21.16 6.26 -1.88
N GLU A 324 19.86 5.94 -2.00
CA GLU A 324 18.93 6.66 -2.87
C GLU A 324 18.05 7.63 -2.06
N PRO A 325 17.79 8.87 -2.51
CA PRO A 325 18.13 9.44 -3.82
C PRO A 325 19.50 10.15 -3.90
N VAL A 326 20.32 10.09 -2.87
CA VAL A 326 21.63 10.80 -2.85
C VAL A 326 22.61 10.25 -3.89
N MET A 327 22.41 9.01 -4.35
CA MET A 327 23.20 8.32 -5.36
C MET A 327 24.69 8.24 -5.03
N THR A 328 25.00 8.03 -3.74
CA THR A 328 26.36 7.83 -3.23
C THR A 328 26.58 6.35 -2.96
N ASP A 329 27.74 5.82 -3.34
CA ASP A 329 28.12 4.42 -3.16
C ASP A 329 29.11 4.23 -2.01
N THR A 330 29.05 3.07 -1.38
CA THR A 330 30.09 2.57 -0.47
C THR A 330 30.50 1.18 -0.92
N THR A 331 31.74 1.03 -1.38
CA THR A 331 32.32 -0.27 -1.72
C THR A 331 32.74 -1.01 -0.45
N LEU A 332 32.32 -2.26 -0.30
CA LEU A 332 32.57 -3.09 0.88
C LEU A 332 33.40 -4.33 0.58
N ALA A 333 33.07 -5.05 -0.49
CA ALA A 333 33.70 -6.32 -0.89
C ALA A 333 33.73 -7.37 0.26
N LEU A 334 32.63 -7.48 1.00
CA LEU A 334 32.50 -8.22 2.24
C LEU A 334 31.95 -9.62 2.00
N GLU A 335 32.68 -10.69 2.35
CA GLU A 335 32.16 -12.05 2.37
C GLU A 335 31.22 -12.21 3.56
N LEU A 336 29.99 -12.67 3.31
CA LEU A 336 29.00 -12.90 4.35
C LEU A 336 29.08 -14.35 4.85
N GLU A 337 29.89 -14.55 5.88
CA GLU A 337 30.06 -15.85 6.53
C GLU A 337 28.73 -16.33 7.14
N ASN A 338 28.54 -17.65 7.21
CA ASN A 338 27.33 -18.26 7.73
C ASN A 338 27.04 -17.83 9.18
N ASN A 339 25.89 -17.23 9.37
CA ASN A 339 25.35 -16.76 10.65
C ASN A 339 26.24 -15.74 11.39
N GLN A 340 27.03 -14.99 10.66
CA GLN A 340 27.80 -13.87 11.17
C GLN A 340 27.11 -12.54 10.82
N GLN A 341 26.93 -11.70 11.82
CA GLN A 341 26.42 -10.34 11.69
C GLN A 341 27.55 -9.41 11.24
N TYR A 342 27.23 -8.57 10.24
CA TYR A 342 28.08 -7.48 9.80
C TYR A 342 27.30 -6.19 9.91
N GLU A 343 27.90 -5.20 10.56
CA GLU A 343 27.32 -3.88 10.77
C GLU A 343 28.30 -2.82 10.29
N PHE A 344 27.80 -1.82 9.59
CA PHE A 344 28.59 -0.71 9.10
C PHE A 344 27.78 0.59 9.07
N TYR A 345 28.46 1.73 9.12
CA TYR A 345 27.85 3.03 9.35
C TYR A 345 28.14 3.98 8.20
N LYS A 346 27.22 4.90 7.95
CA LYS A 346 27.37 5.96 6.95
C LYS A 346 26.76 7.24 7.46
N LYS A 347 27.56 8.33 7.44
CA LYS A 347 27.03 9.70 7.54
C LYS A 347 26.68 10.18 6.14
N LEU A 348 25.47 10.71 6.01
CA LEU A 348 24.88 11.12 4.74
C LEU A 348 24.22 12.49 4.92
N GLU A 349 24.55 13.45 4.08
CA GLU A 349 23.86 14.74 4.02
C GLU A 349 22.65 14.61 3.10
N LEU A 350 21.47 14.95 3.60
CA LEU A 350 20.25 14.95 2.80
C LEU A 350 20.29 16.11 1.79
N PRO A 351 19.82 15.93 0.55
CA PRO A 351 19.68 17.01 -0.41
C PRO A 351 18.87 18.18 0.14
N ASN A 352 19.33 19.41 -0.10
CA ASN A 352 18.64 20.62 0.37
C ASN A 352 17.27 20.85 -0.27
N ASP A 353 17.05 20.28 -1.45
CA ASP A 353 15.82 20.35 -2.25
C ASP A 353 14.91 19.14 -2.05
N MET A 354 15.23 18.26 -1.10
CA MET A 354 14.44 17.08 -0.80
C MET A 354 13.03 17.46 -0.31
N SER A 355 12.01 16.89 -0.92
CA SER A 355 10.61 17.14 -0.56
C SER A 355 10.27 16.60 0.83
N TYR A 356 9.41 17.29 1.55
CA TYR A 356 8.86 16.78 2.80
C TYR A 356 8.00 15.55 2.55
N THR A 357 8.08 14.59 3.46
CA THR A 357 7.25 13.40 3.42
C THR A 357 5.84 13.72 3.90
N ASN A 358 4.88 13.59 3.00
CA ASN A 358 3.45 13.75 3.27
C ASN A 358 2.68 12.59 2.64
N PRO A 359 1.47 12.29 3.09
CA PRO A 359 0.54 11.51 2.28
C PRO A 359 0.35 12.22 0.94
N TYR A 360 0.83 11.63 -0.17
CA TYR A 360 0.86 12.30 -1.48
C TYR A 360 -0.51 12.84 -1.93
N TRP A 361 -1.59 12.17 -1.52
CA TRP A 361 -2.97 12.57 -1.83
C TRP A 361 -3.46 13.78 -1.03
N LEU A 362 -2.67 14.26 -0.06
CA LEU A 362 -2.94 15.46 0.76
C LEU A 362 -1.99 16.62 0.45
N ASN A 363 -1.11 16.50 -0.56
CA ASN A 363 -0.18 17.57 -0.91
C ASN A 363 -0.88 18.79 -1.53
N GLU A 364 -2.02 18.54 -2.18
CA GLU A 364 -2.82 19.59 -2.80
C GLU A 364 -4.25 19.54 -2.29
N GLU A 365 -4.89 20.70 -2.24
CA GLU A 365 -6.30 20.79 -1.87
C GLU A 365 -7.17 20.12 -2.93
N GLY A 366 -7.96 19.14 -2.53
CA GLY A 366 -8.91 18.44 -3.37
C GLY A 366 -10.29 19.08 -3.35
N SER A 367 -11.24 18.46 -4.06
CA SER A 367 -12.66 18.78 -3.96
C SER A 367 -13.35 17.95 -2.87
N LEU A 368 -14.65 18.16 -2.66
CA LEU A 368 -15.46 17.33 -1.76
C LEU A 368 -15.34 15.83 -2.09
N GLY A 369 -15.32 15.48 -3.37
CA GLY A 369 -15.34 14.09 -3.83
C GLY A 369 -14.01 13.53 -4.35
N MET A 370 -12.98 14.35 -4.50
CA MET A 370 -11.74 13.94 -5.16
C MET A 370 -10.49 14.51 -4.50
N TYR A 371 -9.50 13.68 -4.27
CA TYR A 371 -8.12 14.12 -4.06
C TYR A 371 -7.51 14.62 -5.37
N LYS A 372 -6.68 15.65 -5.29
CA LYS A 372 -5.89 16.13 -6.42
C LYS A 372 -4.52 15.46 -6.39
N VAL A 373 -4.20 14.70 -7.43
CA VAL A 373 -2.92 14.02 -7.63
C VAL A 373 -2.56 14.13 -9.11
N GLU A 374 -1.58 14.96 -9.43
CA GLU A 374 -1.18 15.20 -10.83
C GLU A 374 -0.32 14.05 -11.37
N ASP A 375 0.64 13.56 -10.59
CA ASP A 375 1.53 12.46 -10.99
C ASP A 375 0.76 11.14 -11.13
N GLN A 376 0.64 10.66 -12.37
CA GLN A 376 -0.04 9.41 -12.71
C GLN A 376 0.57 8.20 -11.98
N GLN A 377 1.88 8.18 -11.73
CA GLN A 377 2.55 7.04 -11.11
C GLN A 377 2.24 6.93 -9.61
N LEU A 378 1.90 8.04 -8.95
CA LEU A 378 1.46 8.05 -7.56
C LEU A 378 0.00 7.61 -7.40
N ARG A 379 -0.83 7.82 -8.44
CA ARG A 379 -2.26 7.46 -8.40
C ARG A 379 -2.42 5.97 -8.08
N GLY A 380 -3.18 5.71 -7.04
CA GLY A 380 -3.48 4.36 -6.58
C GLY A 380 -2.54 3.80 -5.52
N LEU A 381 -1.37 4.34 -5.30
CA LEU A 381 -0.48 3.86 -4.25
C LEU A 381 -1.15 3.97 -2.87
N PRO A 382 -0.99 2.96 -2.00
CA PRO A 382 -1.56 3.03 -0.66
C PRO A 382 -0.86 4.07 0.23
N GLU A 383 0.45 4.25 0.05
CA GLU A 383 1.29 5.19 0.78
C GLU A 383 2.23 5.92 -0.16
N THR A 384 2.76 7.03 0.30
CA THR A 384 3.86 7.73 -0.37
C THR A 384 5.09 6.81 -0.43
N PRO A 385 5.80 6.73 -1.56
CA PRO A 385 7.09 6.05 -1.63
C PRO A 385 8.05 6.58 -0.56
N ARG A 386 8.88 5.70 -0.02
CA ARG A 386 9.83 6.08 1.03
C ARG A 386 10.87 7.06 0.51
N ALA A 387 11.16 8.05 1.33
CA ALA A 387 12.04 9.15 0.96
C ALA A 387 13.51 8.73 0.82
N LEU A 388 13.92 7.70 1.55
CA LEU A 388 15.30 7.20 1.58
C LEU A 388 15.33 5.68 1.54
N GLN A 389 16.14 5.15 0.63
CA GLN A 389 16.32 3.71 0.43
C GLN A 389 17.79 3.36 0.34
N VAL A 390 18.14 2.12 0.64
CA VAL A 390 19.48 1.56 0.46
C VAL A 390 19.41 0.36 -0.45
N ALA A 391 20.14 0.40 -1.55
CA ALA A 391 20.31 -0.72 -2.47
C ALA A 391 21.57 -1.51 -2.06
N PHE A 392 21.39 -2.74 -1.63
CA PHE A 392 22.46 -3.69 -1.29
C PHE A 392 22.82 -4.50 -2.52
N HIS A 393 24.03 -4.35 -3.04
CA HIS A 393 24.54 -5.08 -4.21
C HIS A 393 25.24 -6.35 -3.77
N LEU A 394 24.52 -7.45 -3.82
CA LEU A 394 24.99 -8.79 -3.45
C LEU A 394 25.53 -9.55 -4.66
N GLU A 395 26.39 -10.51 -4.39
CA GLU A 395 26.79 -11.55 -5.33
C GLU A 395 26.60 -12.91 -4.64
N ILE A 396 25.70 -13.76 -5.17
CA ILE A 396 25.38 -15.07 -4.62
C ILE A 396 25.87 -16.14 -5.59
N LYS A 397 26.86 -16.94 -5.19
CA LYS A 397 27.51 -17.93 -6.07
C LYS A 397 27.92 -17.35 -7.45
N GLY A 398 28.40 -16.10 -7.47
CA GLY A 398 28.79 -15.40 -8.69
C GLY A 398 27.64 -14.75 -9.48
N VAL A 399 26.40 -14.86 -9.02
CA VAL A 399 25.23 -14.20 -9.63
C VAL A 399 24.96 -12.87 -8.94
N PRO A 400 24.98 -11.73 -9.65
CA PRO A 400 24.70 -10.44 -9.07
C PRO A 400 23.21 -10.28 -8.75
N MET A 401 22.91 -9.65 -7.61
CA MET A 401 21.56 -9.37 -7.15
C MET A 401 21.54 -8.03 -6.41
N THR A 402 20.54 -7.20 -6.66
CA THR A 402 20.32 -5.95 -5.92
C THR A 402 19.09 -6.06 -5.06
N VAL A 403 19.25 -5.78 -3.78
CA VAL A 403 18.15 -5.82 -2.79
C VAL A 403 17.96 -4.41 -2.24
N ILE A 404 16.78 -3.83 -2.51
CA ILE A 404 16.45 -2.49 -2.03
C ILE A 404 15.69 -2.61 -0.71
N ARG A 405 16.10 -1.83 0.29
CA ARG A 405 15.41 -1.72 1.58
C ARG A 405 15.14 -0.26 1.91
N ASP A 406 13.94 -0.02 2.41
CA ASP A 406 13.57 1.29 2.95
C ASP A 406 14.39 1.59 4.20
N VAL A 407 14.83 2.84 4.36
CA VAL A 407 15.43 3.27 5.63
C VAL A 407 14.33 3.43 6.66
N VAL A 408 14.51 2.82 7.81
CA VAL A 408 13.57 2.84 8.92
C VAL A 408 14.25 3.34 10.19
N TYR A 409 13.45 3.83 11.14
CA TYR A 409 13.88 4.04 12.51
C TYR A 409 13.46 2.85 13.35
N LYS A 410 14.41 2.31 14.10
CA LYS A 410 14.21 1.13 14.95
C LYS A 410 14.44 1.49 16.41
N GLU A 411 13.49 1.19 17.28
CA GLU A 411 13.59 1.39 18.72
C GLU A 411 13.08 0.17 19.50
N THR A 412 13.62 -0.04 20.69
CA THR A 412 13.12 -1.07 21.61
C THR A 412 12.23 -0.43 22.67
N LYS A 413 10.95 -0.79 22.69
CA LYS A 413 9.99 -0.36 23.71
C LYS A 413 9.80 -1.47 24.74
N PRO A 414 9.90 -1.19 26.05
CA PRO A 414 9.78 -2.23 27.09
C PRO A 414 8.51 -3.06 27.02
N SER A 415 7.39 -2.46 26.59
CA SER A 415 6.08 -3.14 26.51
C SER A 415 5.78 -3.82 25.19
N GLN A 416 6.56 -3.55 24.11
CA GLN A 416 6.27 -3.98 22.75
C GLN A 416 7.44 -4.72 22.09
N GLY A 417 8.67 -4.62 22.65
CA GLY A 417 9.88 -5.10 22.03
C GLY A 417 10.37 -4.16 20.92
N GLU A 418 10.95 -4.74 19.90
CA GLU A 418 11.46 -3.99 18.73
C GLU A 418 10.31 -3.43 17.91
N THR A 419 10.34 -2.13 17.63
CA THR A 419 9.33 -1.42 16.85
C THR A 419 9.99 -0.61 15.76
N TYR A 420 9.30 -0.51 14.62
CA TYR A 420 9.78 0.16 13.42
C TYR A 420 8.89 1.34 13.04
N ARG A 421 9.50 2.42 12.58
CA ARG A 421 8.84 3.57 11.97
C ARG A 421 9.53 3.89 10.64
N PRO A 422 8.79 4.35 9.61
CA PRO A 422 9.40 4.90 8.42
C PRO A 422 10.30 6.09 8.78
N PHE A 423 11.40 6.26 8.04
CA PHE A 423 12.18 7.50 8.08
C PHE A 423 11.44 8.58 7.29
N GLU A 424 11.29 9.76 7.87
CA GLU A 424 10.51 10.86 7.30
C GLU A 424 11.39 12.12 7.10
N VAL A 425 11.19 12.81 5.98
CA VAL A 425 11.76 14.14 5.73
C VAL A 425 10.73 15.18 6.17
N THR A 426 11.10 16.01 7.14
CA THR A 426 10.17 16.93 7.81
C THR A 426 10.61 18.38 7.69
N PRO A 427 9.67 19.35 7.76
CA PRO A 427 10.06 20.76 7.85
C PRO A 427 10.85 21.05 9.15
N PRO A 428 11.69 22.08 9.14
CA PRO A 428 12.47 22.47 10.34
C PRO A 428 11.60 22.97 11.50
N VAL A 429 10.36 23.39 11.20
CA VAL A 429 9.40 23.91 12.19
C VAL A 429 8.00 23.46 11.81
N PHE A 430 7.25 23.00 12.80
CA PHE A 430 5.81 22.75 12.70
C PHE A 430 5.07 23.81 13.51
N ALA A 431 4.03 24.40 12.95
CA ALA A 431 3.15 25.34 13.64
C ALA A 431 1.71 24.88 13.50
N ASN A 432 1.06 24.58 14.62
CA ASN A 432 -0.30 24.09 14.65
C ASN A 432 -1.14 24.92 15.61
N ILE A 433 -2.29 25.40 15.14
CA ILE A 433 -3.31 25.99 16.00
C ILE A 433 -3.80 24.91 16.96
N ALA A 434 -3.81 25.22 18.28
CA ALA A 434 -4.06 24.21 19.31
C ALA A 434 -5.47 23.62 19.24
N GLU A 435 -6.46 24.46 18.94
CA GLU A 435 -7.87 24.07 18.85
C GLU A 435 -8.34 23.99 17.40
N LYS A 436 -9.17 23.03 17.08
CA LYS A 436 -9.71 22.85 15.72
C LYS A 436 -10.73 23.92 15.32
N VAL A 437 -11.40 24.51 16.28
CA VAL A 437 -12.46 25.51 16.09
C VAL A 437 -12.43 26.54 17.22
N TYR A 438 -12.46 27.81 16.84
CA TYR A 438 -12.68 28.94 17.75
C TYR A 438 -14.03 29.60 17.43
N VAL A 439 -14.87 29.80 18.44
CA VAL A 439 -16.17 30.43 18.25
C VAL A 439 -16.14 31.82 18.89
N PHE A 440 -16.24 32.87 18.08
CA PHE A 440 -16.31 34.24 18.52
C PHE A 440 -17.80 34.65 18.61
N ALA A 441 -18.33 34.74 19.82
CA ALA A 441 -19.72 35.08 20.06
C ALA A 441 -19.99 36.61 20.02
N ASP A 442 -18.94 37.40 20.16
CA ASP A 442 -18.96 38.87 20.13
C ASP A 442 -17.61 39.39 19.59
N GLU A 443 -17.44 40.72 19.59
CA GLU A 443 -16.19 41.38 19.10
C GLU A 443 -15.05 41.38 20.13
N LYS A 444 -15.17 40.67 21.24
CA LYS A 444 -14.08 40.61 22.23
C LYS A 444 -12.95 39.73 21.75
N PRO A 445 -11.72 40.15 22.02
CA PRO A 445 -10.56 39.32 21.73
C PRO A 445 -10.62 37.98 22.45
N GLN A 446 -10.24 36.92 21.75
CA GLN A 446 -10.07 35.58 22.32
C GLN A 446 -8.63 35.09 22.12
N GLU A 447 -8.17 34.31 23.06
CA GLU A 447 -6.86 33.68 23.01
C GLU A 447 -6.82 32.57 21.95
N VAL A 448 -5.87 32.67 21.02
CA VAL A 448 -5.56 31.64 20.02
C VAL A 448 -4.15 31.15 20.29
N ALA A 449 -4.04 29.94 20.80
CA ALA A 449 -2.75 29.30 21.07
C ALA A 449 -2.26 28.55 19.82
N VAL A 450 -0.98 28.77 19.48
CA VAL A 450 -0.29 28.05 18.42
C VAL A 450 0.86 27.25 19.02
N ARG A 451 0.82 25.95 18.85
CA ARG A 451 1.92 25.05 19.25
C ARG A 451 2.97 25.01 18.16
N VAL A 452 4.17 25.47 18.47
CA VAL A 452 5.34 25.40 17.61
C VAL A 452 6.22 24.25 18.08
N ARG A 453 6.58 23.34 17.18
CA ARG A 453 7.49 22.22 17.47
C ARG A 453 8.70 22.27 16.55
N ALA A 454 9.87 22.03 17.09
CA ALA A 454 11.12 21.96 16.34
C ALA A 454 11.26 20.64 15.56
N GLY A 455 11.54 20.70 14.27
CA GLY A 455 11.89 19.54 13.41
C GLY A 455 13.39 19.23 13.42
N LYS A 456 14.24 20.19 13.84
CA LYS A 456 15.68 20.04 14.05
C LYS A 456 16.13 20.83 15.27
N ASP A 457 17.41 20.71 15.64
CA ASP A 457 17.98 21.51 16.72
C ASP A 457 18.11 23.01 16.34
N GLU A 458 18.11 23.84 17.34
CA GLU A 458 18.39 25.29 17.25
C GLU A 458 17.52 26.07 16.25
N VAL A 459 16.20 25.89 16.33
CA VAL A 459 15.24 26.62 15.48
C VAL A 459 14.78 27.91 16.16
N LYS A 460 14.72 28.98 15.39
CA LYS A 460 14.17 30.29 15.80
C LYS A 460 13.47 30.97 14.64
N GLY A 461 12.46 31.75 14.94
CA GLY A 461 11.72 32.46 13.91
C GLY A 461 10.65 33.38 14.47
N GLN A 462 9.81 33.85 13.58
CA GLN A 462 8.63 34.65 13.91
C GLN A 462 7.39 33.95 13.35
N LEU A 463 6.36 33.90 14.17
CA LEU A 463 5.04 33.39 13.86
C LEU A 463 4.04 34.53 13.65
N SER A 464 3.16 34.42 12.67
CA SER A 464 2.03 35.31 12.45
C SER A 464 0.81 34.49 12.01
N LEU A 465 -0.39 34.97 12.30
CA LEU A 465 -1.62 34.36 11.83
C LEU A 465 -2.02 34.97 10.48
N SER A 466 -2.44 34.13 9.53
CA SER A 466 -3.15 34.57 8.33
C SER A 466 -4.63 34.74 8.70
N LEU A 467 -5.14 35.94 8.60
CA LEU A 467 -6.48 36.29 9.07
C LEU A 467 -7.38 36.71 7.93
N PRO A 468 -8.70 36.45 8.02
CA PRO A 468 -9.67 37.03 7.12
C PRO A 468 -9.69 38.56 7.18
N GLU A 469 -10.27 39.21 6.14
CA GLU A 469 -10.42 40.65 6.13
C GLU A 469 -11.24 41.15 7.33
N GLY A 470 -10.79 42.25 7.95
CA GLY A 470 -11.43 42.82 9.12
C GLY A 470 -10.97 42.24 10.47
N TRP A 471 -10.18 41.15 10.46
CA TRP A 471 -9.62 40.54 11.68
C TRP A 471 -8.21 41.08 11.95
N ARG A 472 -7.82 41.08 13.23
CA ARG A 472 -6.47 41.44 13.68
C ARG A 472 -6.02 40.52 14.79
N ALA A 473 -4.72 40.31 14.89
CA ALA A 473 -4.10 39.60 16.00
C ALA A 473 -3.12 40.48 16.76
N GLU A 474 -3.04 40.32 18.06
CA GLU A 474 -2.08 40.98 18.91
C GLU A 474 -1.35 39.94 19.78
N PRO A 475 0.03 39.92 19.71
CA PRO A 475 0.87 40.70 18.79
C PRO A 475 0.65 40.28 17.33
N ALA A 476 0.92 41.20 16.38
CA ALA A 476 0.84 40.86 14.94
C ALA A 476 1.89 39.80 14.53
N LYS A 477 3.00 39.73 15.27
CA LYS A 477 4.06 38.73 15.14
C LYS A 477 4.62 38.37 16.50
N ALA A 478 4.89 37.10 16.72
CA ALA A 478 5.51 36.61 17.96
C ALA A 478 6.76 35.78 17.64
N ALA A 479 7.81 35.99 18.38
CA ALA A 479 9.05 35.23 18.24
C ALA A 479 8.98 33.89 18.97
N PHE A 480 9.69 32.89 18.43
CA PHE A 480 9.93 31.60 19.09
C PHE A 480 11.39 31.22 18.97
N GLU A 481 11.88 30.45 19.94
CA GLU A 481 13.21 29.86 19.92
C GLU A 481 13.18 28.53 20.67
N ILE A 482 13.58 27.45 19.99
CA ILE A 482 13.53 26.08 20.52
C ILE A 482 14.91 25.45 20.28
N ALA A 483 15.59 25.06 21.35
CA ALA A 483 16.97 24.61 21.30
C ALA A 483 17.14 23.17 20.80
N VAL A 484 16.18 22.31 21.08
CA VAL A 484 16.29 20.87 20.80
C VAL A 484 15.19 20.36 19.89
N LYS A 485 15.54 19.43 19.00
CA LYS A 485 14.60 18.70 18.13
C LYS A 485 13.46 18.11 18.94
N SER A 486 12.25 18.16 18.40
CA SER A 486 10.99 17.77 19.05
C SER A 486 10.58 18.60 20.27
N GLY A 487 11.37 19.60 20.67
CA GLY A 487 10.96 20.57 21.67
C GLY A 487 9.75 21.38 21.19
N GLU A 488 8.91 21.82 22.14
CA GLU A 488 7.69 22.57 21.86
C GLU A 488 7.65 23.90 22.60
N GLN A 489 7.06 24.89 21.97
CA GLN A 489 6.73 26.18 22.56
C GLN A 489 5.30 26.56 22.16
N VAL A 490 4.51 27.06 23.13
CA VAL A 490 3.20 27.62 22.82
C VAL A 490 3.33 29.14 22.67
N VAL A 491 2.82 29.63 21.56
CA VAL A 491 2.76 31.06 21.23
C VAL A 491 1.30 31.47 21.18
N THR A 492 0.97 32.55 21.87
CA THR A 492 -0.43 32.99 22.04
C THR A 492 -0.67 34.31 21.31
N PHE A 493 -1.81 34.40 20.65
CA PHE A 493 -2.35 35.61 20.01
C PHE A 493 -3.73 35.93 20.58
N MET A 494 -4.05 37.25 20.65
CA MET A 494 -5.36 37.74 21.02
C MET A 494 -6.08 38.32 19.80
#